data_9cb113e26da684188d738f2868df905f
#
_entry.id   9cb113e26da684188d738f2868df905f
#
_cell.length_a   1.000
_cell.length_b   1.000
_cell.length_c   1.000
_cell.angle_alpha   90.00
_cell.angle_beta   90.00
_cell.angle_gamma   90.00
#
_symmetry.space_group_name_H-M   'P 1'
#
loop_
_entity.id
_entity.type
_entity.pdbx_description
1 polymer ?
#
loop_
_entity_poly.entity_id
_entity_poly.type
_entity_poly.pdbx_seq_one_letter_code
_entity_poly.pdbx_strand_id
1 'polypeptide(L)'
;MTNIESKHGIVARQPYELYMSFTDLSNFVKMLPEDKREMVTADMDTLTATVQGFNIGVKVHQRVPYSRIELVDYGAPFAFHIVLHFEPAAENAYHTDFWISIEADLNLMMKMMLSGKIQEALDKVVDGLVDASNGKMPDGFDPSMWGNK
;
A
#
# COMPACT_ATOMS: atom_id res chain seq x y z
N MET A 1 3.97 -20.13 4.67
CA MET A 1 3.66 -18.71 4.54
C MET A 1 2.18 -18.49 4.27
N THR A 2 1.61 -17.48 4.87
CA THR A 2 0.24 -17.08 4.62
C THR A 2 0.24 -16.05 3.48
N ASN A 3 -0.54 -16.32 2.45
CA ASN A 3 -0.67 -15.42 1.29
C ASN A 3 -1.99 -14.68 1.38
N ILE A 4 -1.93 -13.36 1.31
CA ILE A 4 -3.11 -12.50 1.31
C ILE A 4 -2.97 -11.55 0.12
N GLU A 5 -4.04 -11.43 -0.65
CA GLU A 5 -4.03 -10.54 -1.81
C GLU A 5 -5.23 -9.60 -1.71
N SER A 6 -5.01 -8.33 -2.00
CA SER A 6 -6.11 -7.37 -2.01
C SER A 6 -7.02 -7.60 -3.22
N LYS A 7 -8.18 -6.94 -3.20
CA LYS A 7 -8.97 -6.80 -4.42
C LYS A 7 -8.14 -6.03 -5.45
N HIS A 8 -8.46 -6.21 -6.73
CA HIS A 8 -7.91 -5.40 -7.80
C HIS A 8 -8.76 -4.15 -7.96
N GLY A 9 -8.15 -3.02 -8.27
CA GLY A 9 -8.86 -1.80 -8.56
C GLY A 9 -8.29 -1.12 -9.78
N ILE A 10 -9.16 -0.51 -10.58
CA ILE A 10 -8.74 0.25 -11.75
C ILE A 10 -8.59 1.70 -11.33
N VAL A 11 -7.35 2.18 -11.34
CA VAL A 11 -7.01 3.55 -10.95
C VAL A 11 -6.90 4.38 -12.23
N ALA A 12 -7.56 5.54 -12.26
CA ALA A 12 -7.59 6.41 -13.44
C ALA A 12 -6.31 7.25 -13.54
N ARG A 13 -5.17 6.59 -13.44
CA ARG A 13 -3.82 7.13 -13.60
C ARG A 13 -2.96 6.08 -14.26
N GLN A 14 -1.91 6.51 -14.95
CA GLN A 14 -1.00 5.59 -15.62
C GLN A 14 -0.09 4.88 -14.61
N PRO A 15 0.39 3.66 -14.93
CA PRO A 15 1.28 2.94 -14.01
C PRO A 15 2.49 3.75 -13.55
N TYR A 16 3.11 4.54 -14.43
CA TYR A 16 4.28 5.33 -14.03
C TYR A 16 3.91 6.40 -13.00
N GLU A 17 2.69 6.95 -13.06
CA GLU A 17 2.26 7.95 -12.10
C GLU A 17 2.11 7.36 -10.70
N LEU A 18 1.53 6.16 -10.61
CA LEU A 18 1.41 5.45 -9.34
C LEU A 18 2.77 5.03 -8.81
N TYR A 19 3.62 4.52 -9.69
CA TYR A 19 4.96 4.12 -9.29
C TYR A 19 5.72 5.31 -8.71
N MET A 20 5.69 6.46 -9.39
CA MET A 20 6.39 7.64 -8.91
C MET A 20 5.84 8.15 -7.58
N SER A 21 4.54 7.99 -7.35
CA SER A 21 3.94 8.38 -6.08
C SER A 21 4.35 7.44 -4.94
N PHE A 22 4.38 6.13 -5.19
CA PHE A 22 4.62 5.14 -4.13
C PHE A 22 6.07 4.71 -3.99
N THR A 23 6.93 5.12 -4.91
CA THR A 23 8.35 4.81 -4.75
C THR A 23 8.95 5.54 -3.54
N ASP A 24 8.31 6.61 -3.09
CA ASP A 24 8.64 7.31 -1.86
C ASP A 24 7.61 6.92 -0.79
N LEU A 25 8.02 6.09 0.17
CA LEU A 25 7.09 5.58 1.17
C LEU A 25 6.48 6.66 2.06
N SER A 26 7.12 7.83 2.16
CA SER A 26 6.53 8.91 2.94
C SER A 26 5.19 9.38 2.39
N ASN A 27 4.90 9.12 1.12
CA ASN A 27 3.61 9.46 0.54
C ASN A 27 2.45 8.66 1.13
N PHE A 28 2.71 7.48 1.68
CA PHE A 28 1.66 6.71 2.34
C PHE A 28 1.10 7.41 3.57
N VAL A 29 1.91 8.21 4.25
CA VAL A 29 1.43 8.97 5.41
C VAL A 29 0.34 9.96 4.97
N LYS A 30 0.50 10.53 3.79
CA LYS A 30 -0.47 11.49 3.24
C LYS A 30 -1.81 10.85 2.90
N MET A 31 -1.84 9.54 2.69
CA MET A 31 -3.07 8.81 2.39
C MET A 31 -3.91 8.51 3.63
N LEU A 32 -3.31 8.61 4.81
CA LEU A 32 -3.98 8.26 6.05
C LEU A 32 -4.87 9.39 6.54
N PRO A 33 -6.00 9.06 7.18
CA PRO A 33 -6.75 10.07 7.93
C PRO A 33 -5.84 10.77 8.93
N GLU A 34 -6.10 12.03 9.20
CA GLU A 34 -5.23 12.85 10.02
C GLU A 34 -5.00 12.26 11.40
N ASP A 35 -6.02 11.67 11.99
CA ASP A 35 -5.93 11.06 13.32
C ASP A 35 -5.05 9.81 13.35
N LYS A 36 -4.73 9.23 12.19
CA LYS A 36 -3.90 8.02 12.11
C LYS A 36 -2.47 8.31 11.69
N ARG A 37 -2.17 9.53 11.26
CA ARG A 37 -0.83 9.88 10.79
C ARG A 37 0.21 9.84 11.90
N GLU A 38 -0.20 10.07 13.13
CA GLU A 38 0.71 10.02 14.28
C GLU A 38 1.25 8.63 14.56
N MET A 39 0.55 7.60 14.09
CA MET A 39 0.92 6.20 14.31
C MET A 39 1.91 5.69 13.26
N VAL A 40 2.24 6.51 12.28
CA VAL A 40 3.09 6.11 11.15
C VAL A 40 4.23 7.08 10.98
N THR A 41 5.43 6.54 10.84
CA THR A 41 6.63 7.31 10.51
C THR A 41 7.22 6.73 9.24
N ALA A 42 7.58 7.58 8.29
CA ALA A 42 8.12 7.10 7.02
C ALA A 42 9.15 8.06 6.44
N ASP A 43 10.10 7.47 5.72
CA ASP A 43 10.96 8.21 4.81
C ASP A 43 10.83 7.58 3.43
N MET A 44 11.72 7.87 2.51
CA MET A 44 11.61 7.37 1.14
C MET A 44 11.66 5.85 1.06
N ASP A 45 12.48 5.21 1.91
CA ASP A 45 12.78 3.78 1.80
C ASP A 45 12.20 2.94 2.92
N THR A 46 11.69 3.53 3.98
CA THR A 46 11.19 2.80 5.14
C THR A 46 9.88 3.40 5.64
N LEU A 47 9.07 2.57 6.29
CA LEU A 47 7.85 3.01 6.94
C LEU A 47 7.64 2.15 8.18
N THR A 48 7.31 2.77 9.30
CA THR A 48 7.01 2.07 10.55
C THR A 48 5.66 2.51 11.07
N ALA A 49 4.83 1.55 11.47
CA ALA A 49 3.49 1.82 12.00
C ALA A 49 3.26 1.00 13.24
N THR A 50 2.38 1.52 14.13
CA THR A 50 1.88 0.76 15.27
C THR A 50 0.48 0.29 14.93
N VAL A 51 0.29 -1.03 14.86
CA VAL A 51 -0.97 -1.66 14.48
C VAL A 51 -1.30 -2.74 15.50
N GLN A 52 -2.46 -2.63 16.15
CA GLN A 52 -2.93 -3.63 17.12
C GLN A 52 -1.89 -3.95 18.19
N GLY A 53 -1.16 -2.93 18.65
CA GLY A 53 -0.13 -3.12 19.67
C GLY A 53 1.21 -3.63 19.14
N PHE A 54 1.32 -3.89 17.86
CA PHE A 54 2.58 -4.31 17.23
C PHE A 54 3.23 -3.13 16.52
N ASN A 55 4.55 -3.05 16.61
CA ASN A 55 5.31 -2.16 15.75
C ASN A 55 5.64 -2.94 14.48
N ILE A 56 5.16 -2.45 13.35
CA ILE A 56 5.35 -3.10 12.05
C ILE A 56 6.10 -2.13 11.15
N GLY A 57 7.31 -2.51 10.79
CA GLY A 57 8.11 -1.74 9.85
C GLY A 57 8.23 -2.44 8.52
N VAL A 58 8.35 -1.65 7.46
CA VAL A 58 8.65 -2.14 6.12
C VAL A 58 9.79 -1.34 5.53
N LYS A 59 10.56 -1.97 4.67
CA LYS A 59 11.56 -1.27 3.88
C LYS A 59 11.49 -1.74 2.43
N VAL A 60 11.93 -0.89 1.53
CA VAL A 60 11.98 -1.25 0.12
C VAL A 60 13.05 -2.31 -0.08
N HIS A 61 12.66 -3.43 -0.68
CA HIS A 61 13.57 -4.51 -1.07
C HIS A 61 13.99 -4.33 -2.53
N GLN A 62 13.05 -4.01 -3.39
CA GLN A 62 13.34 -3.85 -4.82
C GLN A 62 12.31 -2.92 -5.45
N ARG A 63 12.77 -2.07 -6.34
CA ARG A 63 11.91 -1.25 -7.20
C ARG A 63 12.10 -1.72 -8.63
N VAL A 64 10.99 -2.11 -9.29
CA VAL A 64 11.00 -2.39 -10.72
C VAL A 64 10.21 -1.25 -11.36
N PRO A 65 10.90 -0.30 -11.99
CA PRO A 65 10.26 0.92 -12.46
C PRO A 65 8.97 0.67 -13.24
N TYR A 66 7.93 1.37 -12.82
CA TYR A 66 6.61 1.40 -13.46
C TYR A 66 5.85 0.08 -13.42
N SER A 67 6.37 -0.94 -12.74
CA SER A 67 5.75 -2.26 -12.69
C SER A 67 5.38 -2.68 -11.26
N ARG A 68 6.33 -2.64 -10.33
CA ARG A 68 6.05 -3.05 -8.97
C ARG A 68 7.07 -2.49 -7.98
N ILE A 69 6.68 -2.47 -6.73
CA ILE A 69 7.58 -2.13 -5.62
C ILE A 69 7.46 -3.27 -4.63
N GLU A 70 8.60 -3.85 -4.23
CA GLU A 70 8.65 -4.96 -3.27
C GLU A 70 9.16 -4.46 -1.94
N LEU A 71 8.45 -4.78 -0.88
CA LEU A 71 8.77 -4.38 0.48
C LEU A 71 8.95 -5.62 1.34
N VAL A 72 9.85 -5.54 2.32
CA VAL A 72 10.06 -6.61 3.29
C VAL A 72 9.95 -6.06 4.69
N ASP A 73 9.81 -6.95 5.66
CA ASP A 73 9.72 -6.56 7.06
C ASP A 73 11.00 -5.84 7.51
N TYR A 74 10.80 -4.90 8.42
CA TYR A 74 11.87 -4.10 8.98
C TYR A 74 11.49 -3.76 10.43
N GLY A 75 11.97 -4.60 11.36
CA GLY A 75 11.61 -4.43 12.76
C GLY A 75 10.20 -4.85 13.10
N ALA A 76 9.66 -5.85 12.40
CA ALA A 76 8.33 -6.38 12.66
C ALA A 76 8.42 -7.65 13.50
N PRO A 77 7.29 -8.05 14.14
CA PRO A 77 7.29 -9.26 14.96
C PRO A 77 7.27 -10.56 14.14
N PHE A 78 7.10 -10.47 12.83
CA PHE A 78 7.13 -11.63 11.93
C PHE A 78 7.67 -11.21 10.57
N ALA A 79 8.17 -12.20 9.82
CA ALA A 79 8.70 -11.96 8.49
C ALA A 79 7.57 -11.83 7.48
N PHE A 80 7.69 -10.90 6.53
CA PHE A 80 6.73 -10.76 5.45
C PHE A 80 7.36 -10.11 4.22
N HIS A 81 6.67 -10.28 3.09
CA HIS A 81 7.04 -9.71 1.81
C HIS A 81 5.78 -9.13 1.16
N ILE A 82 5.81 -7.85 0.84
CA ILE A 82 4.67 -7.15 0.25
C ILE A 82 5.06 -6.71 -1.16
N VAL A 83 4.12 -6.85 -2.10
CA VAL A 83 4.33 -6.35 -3.46
C VAL A 83 3.17 -5.43 -3.83
N LEU A 84 3.52 -4.23 -4.24
CA LEU A 84 2.59 -3.28 -4.85
C LEU A 84 2.69 -3.47 -6.35
N HIS A 85 1.58 -3.83 -6.99
CA HIS A 85 1.54 -4.14 -8.42
C HIS A 85 0.89 -3.02 -9.22
N PHE A 86 1.58 -2.58 -10.28
CA PHE A 86 1.10 -1.53 -11.17
C PHE A 86 1.14 -2.06 -12.59
N GLU A 87 0.00 -2.50 -13.14
CA GLU A 87 -0.04 -2.99 -14.51
C GLU A 87 -1.02 -2.17 -15.34
N PRO A 88 -0.75 -2.01 -16.65
CA PRO A 88 -1.73 -1.33 -17.49
C PRO A 88 -3.07 -2.07 -17.43
N ALA A 89 -4.15 -1.33 -17.29
CA ALA A 89 -5.47 -1.94 -17.31
C ALA A 89 -5.76 -2.53 -18.68
N ALA A 90 -6.44 -3.67 -18.72
CA ALA A 90 -6.68 -4.39 -19.97
C ALA A 90 -7.49 -3.55 -20.97
N GLU A 91 -8.43 -2.74 -20.49
CA GLU A 91 -9.31 -1.97 -21.36
C GLU A 91 -8.79 -0.59 -21.70
N ASN A 92 -7.82 -0.07 -20.94
CA ASN A 92 -7.28 1.27 -21.14
C ASN A 92 -5.88 1.37 -20.57
N ALA A 93 -4.87 1.45 -21.44
CA ALA A 93 -3.47 1.49 -21.02
C ALA A 93 -3.10 2.78 -20.27
N TYR A 94 -3.95 3.78 -20.28
CA TYR A 94 -3.75 4.99 -19.49
C TYR A 94 -4.28 4.88 -18.07
N HIS A 95 -4.86 3.73 -17.74
CA HIS A 95 -5.29 3.39 -16.39
C HIS A 95 -4.46 2.25 -15.86
N THR A 96 -4.49 2.04 -14.55
CA THR A 96 -3.69 1.02 -13.90
C THR A 96 -4.59 0.00 -13.20
N ASP A 97 -4.31 -1.27 -13.44
CA ASP A 97 -4.81 -2.35 -12.61
C ASP A 97 -3.85 -2.44 -11.41
N PHE A 98 -4.33 -2.03 -10.26
CA PHE A 98 -3.53 -1.96 -9.04
C PHE A 98 -4.01 -2.98 -8.01
N TRP A 99 -3.07 -3.69 -7.40
CA TRP A 99 -3.39 -4.57 -6.28
C TRP A 99 -2.15 -4.76 -5.42
N ILE A 100 -2.35 -5.28 -4.21
CA ILE A 100 -1.30 -5.52 -3.25
C ILE A 100 -1.33 -6.99 -2.85
N SER A 101 -0.18 -7.64 -2.84
CA SER A 101 -0.06 -9.00 -2.33
C SER A 101 0.92 -9.02 -1.16
N ILE A 102 0.68 -9.93 -0.20
CA ILE A 102 1.56 -10.12 0.93
C ILE A 102 1.73 -11.60 1.22
N GLU A 103 2.98 -11.99 1.50
CA GLU A 103 3.30 -13.29 2.08
C GLU A 103 3.82 -13.02 3.48
N ALA A 104 3.23 -13.65 4.49
CA ALA A 104 3.59 -13.40 5.88
C ALA A 104 3.77 -14.70 6.63
N ASP A 105 4.79 -14.73 7.48
CA ASP A 105 5.06 -15.89 8.33
C ASP A 105 4.25 -15.73 9.63
N LEU A 106 2.99 -16.13 9.60
CA LEU A 106 2.08 -16.03 10.72
C LEU A 106 1.86 -17.40 11.33
N ASN A 107 1.99 -17.49 12.67
CA ASN A 107 1.57 -18.70 13.36
C ASN A 107 0.05 -18.78 13.33
N LEU A 108 -0.53 -19.88 13.78
CA LEU A 108 -1.97 -20.09 13.69
C LEU A 108 -2.77 -19.00 14.40
N MET A 109 -2.34 -18.63 15.59
CA MET A 109 -3.04 -17.59 16.36
C MET A 109 -2.99 -16.24 15.65
N MET A 110 -1.82 -15.82 15.18
CA MET A 110 -1.67 -14.57 14.46
C MET A 110 -2.46 -14.57 13.16
N LYS A 111 -2.47 -15.71 12.47
CA LYS A 111 -3.26 -15.87 11.24
C LYS A 111 -4.74 -15.65 11.51
N MET A 112 -5.26 -16.23 12.58
CA MET A 112 -6.66 -16.07 12.96
C MET A 112 -6.98 -14.63 13.36
N MET A 113 -6.06 -13.96 14.05
CA MET A 113 -6.27 -12.60 14.53
C MET A 113 -6.08 -11.54 13.46
N LEU A 114 -5.12 -11.74 12.55
CA LEU A 114 -4.64 -10.67 11.67
C LEU A 114 -5.05 -10.79 10.20
N SER A 115 -5.31 -12.02 9.71
CA SER A 115 -5.57 -12.19 8.26
C SER A 115 -6.71 -11.31 7.76
N GLY A 116 -7.84 -11.31 8.46
CA GLY A 116 -8.99 -10.49 8.06
C GLY A 116 -8.71 -9.00 8.13
N LYS A 117 -7.95 -8.58 9.15
CA LYS A 117 -7.60 -7.17 9.31
C LYS A 117 -6.61 -6.71 8.25
N ILE A 118 -5.66 -7.57 7.90
CA ILE A 118 -4.71 -7.29 6.83
C ILE A 118 -5.46 -7.17 5.50
N GLN A 119 -6.33 -8.15 5.20
CA GLN A 119 -7.14 -8.12 3.99
C GLN A 119 -7.95 -6.82 3.88
N GLU A 120 -8.62 -6.44 4.97
CA GLU A 120 -9.42 -5.22 4.99
C GLU A 120 -8.56 -3.98 4.76
N ALA A 121 -7.39 -3.93 5.40
CA ALA A 121 -6.49 -2.78 5.25
C ALA A 121 -5.99 -2.65 3.81
N LEU A 122 -5.60 -3.77 3.19
CA LEU A 122 -5.15 -3.76 1.81
C LEU A 122 -6.26 -3.31 0.86
N ASP A 123 -7.48 -3.82 1.07
CA ASP A 123 -8.62 -3.44 0.24
C ASP A 123 -8.96 -1.96 0.37
N LYS A 124 -8.81 -1.40 1.56
CA LYS A 124 -9.04 0.03 1.78
C LYS A 124 -8.04 0.91 1.03
N VAL A 125 -6.79 0.46 0.94
CA VAL A 125 -5.78 1.20 0.17
C VAL A 125 -6.19 1.21 -1.31
N VAL A 126 -6.60 0.07 -1.84
CA VAL A 126 -7.03 -0.02 -3.24
C VAL A 126 -8.24 0.88 -3.48
N ASP A 127 -9.27 0.77 -2.63
CA ASP A 127 -10.48 1.57 -2.79
C ASP A 127 -10.18 3.07 -2.70
N GLY A 128 -9.29 3.46 -1.77
CA GLY A 128 -8.91 4.86 -1.62
C GLY A 128 -8.25 5.42 -2.86
N LEU A 129 -7.38 4.64 -3.50
CA LEU A 129 -6.72 5.06 -4.73
C LEU A 129 -7.69 5.17 -5.90
N VAL A 130 -8.58 4.18 -6.03
CA VAL A 130 -9.60 4.21 -7.09
C VAL A 130 -10.49 5.43 -6.93
N ASP A 131 -10.98 5.68 -5.72
CA ASP A 131 -11.85 6.81 -5.45
C ASP A 131 -11.15 8.13 -5.70
N ALA A 132 -9.92 8.28 -5.22
CA ALA A 132 -9.16 9.51 -5.42
C ALA A 132 -8.92 9.78 -6.90
N SER A 133 -8.63 8.75 -7.69
CA SER A 133 -8.38 8.90 -9.12
C SER A 133 -9.63 9.29 -9.89
N ASN A 134 -10.81 9.05 -9.33
CA ASN A 134 -12.09 9.41 -9.91
C ASN A 134 -12.68 10.69 -9.30
N GLY A 135 -11.87 11.43 -8.56
CA GLY A 135 -12.30 12.70 -7.98
C GLY A 135 -13.01 12.57 -6.64
N LYS A 136 -13.08 11.36 -6.06
CA LYS A 136 -13.66 11.13 -4.74
C LYS A 136 -12.52 11.09 -3.73
N MET A 137 -12.51 12.02 -2.80
CA MET A 137 -11.41 12.13 -1.84
C MET A 137 -11.76 11.44 -0.53
N PRO A 138 -11.05 10.36 -0.16
CA PRO A 138 -11.19 9.80 1.18
C PRO A 138 -10.78 10.82 2.23
N ASP A 139 -11.34 10.67 3.42
CA ASP A 139 -11.01 11.55 4.54
C ASP A 139 -9.51 11.54 4.78
N GLY A 140 -8.90 12.73 4.88
CA GLY A 140 -7.48 12.85 5.14
C GLY A 140 -6.57 12.61 3.94
N PHE A 141 -7.13 12.29 2.79
CA PHE A 141 -6.33 12.06 1.59
C PHE A 141 -5.73 13.38 1.07
N ASP A 142 -4.45 13.34 0.72
CA ASP A 142 -3.74 14.51 0.22
C ASP A 142 -3.59 14.42 -1.30
N PRO A 143 -4.32 15.24 -2.07
CA PRO A 143 -4.22 15.18 -3.52
C PRO A 143 -2.88 15.62 -4.07
N SER A 144 -2.04 16.28 -3.26
CA SER A 144 -0.73 16.71 -3.73
C SER A 144 0.19 15.54 -4.06
N MET A 145 -0.11 14.35 -3.58
CA MET A 145 0.68 13.17 -3.93
C MET A 145 0.63 12.83 -5.43
N TRP A 146 -0.36 13.37 -6.15
CA TRP A 146 -0.45 13.20 -7.61
C TRP A 146 0.42 14.21 -8.36
N GLY A 147 1.11 15.10 -7.67
CA GLY A 147 2.15 15.94 -8.20
C GLY A 147 1.69 17.29 -8.69
N ASN A 148 0.91 17.39 -9.69
CA ASN A 148 0.73 18.63 -10.43
C ASN A 148 -0.65 19.26 -10.22
N LYS A 149 -1.21 19.09 -9.09
CA LYS A 149 -2.52 19.69 -8.83
C LYS A 149 -2.49 20.60 -7.62
#